data_8cbe985a4b006fc0bf8aaf05917c99f1
#
_entry.id   8cbe985a4b006fc0bf8aaf05917c99f1
#
_cell.length_a   1.000
_cell.length_b   1.000
_cell.length_c   1.000
_cell.angle_alpha   90.00
_cell.angle_beta   90.00
_cell.angle_gamma   90.00
#
_symmetry.space_group_name_H-M   'P 1'
#
loop_
_entity.id
_entity.type
_entity.pdbx_description
1 polymer ?
#
loop_
_entity_poly.entity_id
_entity_poly.type
_entity_poly.pdbx_seq_one_letter_code
_entity_poly.pdbx_strand_id
1 'polypeptide(L)'
;MNYHVENNDLVISLRGHISTNNAEKVQEEILSIIEAHPDKKVVFDAAKLHYISSSGLRLLLKVQKMKAPEMVTVKNVVRGVYDVFEMTGFTNILNIRKNIRKISVDGFDVIGQGQSSTVYRVGDDIIVKLYKEGVPLEKIYQEIDYSKKAFLAGIPTAISFDLVECNGAYGAIFEMVDHADTVGHELTARPDEFDTIMEKFVATYKTIHSKSIENMGGFVSIKDTWNKWADGMEANGSFTREETAMLKQMIAAVPERPTMVHCDYHAGNVMYQHDEIVVIDMADIGYGHPISTWLAVPSMPVTAISQSDRRFTACARPTC
;
A
#
# COMPACT_ATOMS: atom_id res chain seq x y z
N MET A 1 -32.62 6.42 -11.13
CA MET A 1 -31.28 6.54 -10.54
C MET A 1 -30.28 7.15 -11.53
N ASN A 2 -29.25 7.88 -11.08
CA ASN A 2 -28.26 8.47 -12.01
C ASN A 2 -27.12 7.47 -12.22
N TYR A 3 -26.72 7.27 -13.48
CA TYR A 3 -25.56 6.48 -13.84
C TYR A 3 -24.87 7.05 -15.09
N HIS A 4 -23.64 6.64 -15.32
CA HIS A 4 -22.89 6.89 -16.55
C HIS A 4 -21.89 5.74 -16.78
N VAL A 5 -21.42 5.63 -18.02
CA VAL A 5 -20.37 4.68 -18.38
C VAL A 5 -19.09 5.47 -18.62
N GLU A 6 -18.02 5.12 -17.90
CA GLU A 6 -16.71 5.72 -18.03
C GLU A 6 -15.68 4.61 -18.25
N ASN A 7 -14.97 4.64 -19.39
CA ASN A 7 -14.09 3.57 -19.83
C ASN A 7 -14.82 2.20 -19.87
N ASN A 8 -14.48 1.28 -18.96
CA ASN A 8 -15.15 -0.01 -18.84
C ASN A 8 -16.05 -0.14 -17.60
N ASP A 9 -16.20 0.95 -16.84
CA ASP A 9 -16.95 1.00 -15.59
C ASP A 9 -18.35 1.55 -15.80
N LEU A 10 -19.35 0.86 -15.25
CA LEU A 10 -20.71 1.35 -15.07
C LEU A 10 -20.81 2.00 -13.70
N VAL A 11 -20.76 3.33 -13.66
CA VAL A 11 -20.80 4.09 -12.42
C VAL A 11 -22.23 4.44 -12.06
N ILE A 12 -22.75 3.92 -10.95
CA ILE A 12 -24.11 4.13 -10.45
C ILE A 12 -24.06 4.98 -9.17
N SER A 13 -24.74 6.12 -9.16
CA SER A 13 -24.74 7.04 -8.01
C SER A 13 -25.75 6.61 -6.94
N LEU A 14 -25.25 6.26 -5.74
CA LEU A 14 -26.07 6.04 -4.55
C LEU A 14 -26.29 7.36 -3.81
N ARG A 15 -27.52 7.66 -3.37
CA ARG A 15 -27.86 8.96 -2.77
C ARG A 15 -28.82 8.84 -1.61
N GLY A 16 -28.69 9.78 -0.66
CA GLY A 16 -29.61 9.93 0.48
C GLY A 16 -29.54 8.73 1.43
N HIS A 17 -30.66 8.07 1.67
CA HIS A 17 -30.79 6.95 2.59
C HIS A 17 -31.32 5.73 1.86
N ILE A 18 -30.59 4.61 1.93
CA ILE A 18 -31.11 3.31 1.51
C ILE A 18 -31.64 2.59 2.75
N SER A 19 -32.90 2.82 3.03
CA SER A 19 -33.64 2.26 4.18
C SER A 19 -34.36 0.98 3.78
N THR A 20 -34.90 0.26 4.76
CA THR A 20 -35.73 -0.90 4.52
C THR A 20 -36.94 -0.58 3.65
N ASN A 21 -37.52 0.62 3.77
CA ASN A 21 -38.72 1.02 3.06
C ASN A 21 -38.51 1.30 1.56
N ASN A 22 -37.29 1.62 1.12
CA ASN A 22 -37.02 1.93 -0.28
C ASN A 22 -35.98 1.01 -0.94
N ALA A 23 -35.40 0.09 -0.18
CA ALA A 23 -34.34 -0.79 -0.68
C ALA A 23 -34.79 -1.66 -1.87
N GLU A 24 -36.03 -2.11 -1.89
CA GLU A 24 -36.60 -2.93 -2.98
C GLU A 24 -36.66 -2.13 -4.28
N LYS A 25 -37.22 -0.92 -4.23
CA LYS A 25 -37.27 -0.01 -5.38
C LYS A 25 -35.88 0.35 -5.90
N VAL A 26 -34.96 0.67 -4.99
CA VAL A 26 -33.54 0.96 -5.33
C VAL A 26 -32.91 -0.25 -5.99
N GLN A 27 -33.19 -1.46 -5.50
CA GLN A 27 -32.69 -2.72 -6.09
C GLN A 27 -33.20 -2.91 -7.52
N GLU A 28 -34.48 -2.73 -7.77
CA GLU A 28 -35.07 -2.87 -9.12
C GLU A 28 -34.42 -1.91 -10.10
N GLU A 29 -34.25 -0.64 -9.72
CA GLU A 29 -33.58 0.36 -10.56
C GLU A 29 -32.12 -0.02 -10.86
N ILE A 30 -31.37 -0.47 -9.86
CA ILE A 30 -29.97 -0.88 -10.03
C ILE A 30 -29.86 -2.11 -10.94
N LEU A 31 -30.67 -3.13 -10.71
CA LEU A 31 -30.63 -4.36 -11.50
C LEU A 31 -30.97 -4.09 -12.96
N SER A 32 -31.99 -3.28 -13.24
CA SER A 32 -32.35 -2.88 -14.60
C SER A 32 -31.19 -2.16 -15.31
N ILE A 33 -30.45 -1.28 -14.61
CA ILE A 33 -29.28 -0.59 -15.17
C ILE A 33 -28.14 -1.59 -15.46
N ILE A 34 -27.88 -2.53 -14.55
CA ILE A 34 -26.83 -3.55 -14.72
C ILE A 34 -27.16 -4.50 -15.88
N GLU A 35 -28.42 -4.93 -16.00
CA GLU A 35 -28.89 -5.79 -17.08
C GLU A 35 -28.76 -5.14 -18.47
N ALA A 36 -28.94 -3.81 -18.54
CA ALA A 36 -28.71 -3.05 -19.76
C ALA A 36 -27.21 -2.90 -20.11
N HIS A 37 -26.30 -3.22 -19.18
CA HIS A 37 -24.84 -3.08 -19.36
C HIS A 37 -24.09 -4.32 -18.83
N PRO A 38 -24.34 -5.53 -19.39
CA PRO A 38 -23.87 -6.80 -18.81
C PRO A 38 -22.34 -6.92 -18.74
N ASP A 39 -21.63 -6.35 -19.74
CA ASP A 39 -20.18 -6.48 -19.90
C ASP A 39 -19.38 -5.42 -19.10
N LYS A 40 -20.08 -4.55 -18.36
CA LYS A 40 -19.43 -3.49 -17.62
C LYS A 40 -19.13 -3.90 -16.17
N LYS A 41 -17.99 -3.41 -15.64
CA LYS A 41 -17.69 -3.48 -14.21
C LYS A 41 -18.59 -2.53 -13.45
N VAL A 42 -19.14 -2.99 -12.33
CA VAL A 42 -20.05 -2.16 -11.53
C VAL A 42 -19.26 -1.37 -10.49
N VAL A 43 -19.43 -0.06 -10.53
CA VAL A 43 -18.89 0.88 -9.56
C VAL A 43 -20.04 1.69 -8.97
N PHE A 44 -20.23 1.65 -7.66
CA PHE A 44 -21.14 2.52 -6.95
C PHE A 44 -20.41 3.78 -6.49
N ASP A 45 -20.96 4.95 -6.78
CA ASP A 45 -20.51 6.23 -6.22
C ASP A 45 -21.40 6.60 -5.04
N ALA A 46 -20.85 6.51 -3.84
CA ALA A 46 -21.54 6.75 -2.56
C ALA A 46 -21.26 8.15 -1.97
N ALA A 47 -20.74 9.09 -2.74
CA ALA A 47 -20.45 10.46 -2.26
C ALA A 47 -21.65 11.16 -1.61
N LYS A 48 -22.85 10.81 -2.02
CA LYS A 48 -24.13 11.38 -1.51
C LYS A 48 -24.98 10.37 -0.74
N LEU A 49 -24.43 9.22 -0.38
CA LEU A 49 -25.10 8.22 0.46
C LEU A 49 -24.81 8.55 1.92
N HIS A 50 -25.83 8.82 2.71
CA HIS A 50 -25.70 9.21 4.12
C HIS A 50 -26.09 8.11 5.09
N TYR A 51 -26.86 7.10 4.62
CA TYR A 51 -27.30 5.98 5.42
C TYR A 51 -27.55 4.74 4.56
N ILE A 52 -27.20 3.59 5.10
CA ILE A 52 -27.51 2.29 4.50
C ILE A 52 -28.02 1.31 5.57
N SER A 53 -29.19 0.73 5.35
CA SER A 53 -29.78 -0.32 6.20
C SER A 53 -29.26 -1.71 5.84
N SER A 54 -29.60 -2.69 6.69
CA SER A 54 -29.32 -4.12 6.37
C SER A 54 -29.94 -4.57 5.06
N SER A 55 -31.08 -4.00 4.65
CA SER A 55 -31.69 -4.28 3.34
C SER A 55 -30.85 -3.69 2.19
N GLY A 56 -30.31 -2.49 2.38
CA GLY A 56 -29.35 -1.89 1.44
C GLY A 56 -28.04 -2.71 1.33
N LEU A 57 -27.54 -3.21 2.44
CA LEU A 57 -26.36 -4.09 2.43
C LEU A 57 -26.64 -5.39 1.66
N ARG A 58 -27.81 -6.02 1.86
CA ARG A 58 -28.20 -7.22 1.10
C ARG A 58 -28.33 -6.95 -0.39
N LEU A 59 -28.76 -5.76 -0.80
CA LEU A 59 -28.77 -5.33 -2.19
C LEU A 59 -27.37 -5.35 -2.79
N LEU A 60 -26.40 -4.70 -2.11
CA LEU A 60 -25.00 -4.67 -2.58
C LEU A 60 -24.40 -6.08 -2.65
N LEU A 61 -24.69 -6.93 -1.67
CA LEU A 61 -24.26 -8.34 -1.67
C LEU A 61 -24.86 -9.13 -2.84
N LYS A 62 -26.12 -8.86 -3.21
CA LYS A 62 -26.75 -9.48 -4.37
C LYS A 62 -26.02 -9.09 -5.66
N VAL A 63 -25.71 -7.81 -5.84
CA VAL A 63 -24.94 -7.32 -6.99
C VAL A 63 -23.56 -7.96 -7.03
N GLN A 64 -22.86 -8.05 -5.88
CA GLN A 64 -21.56 -8.72 -5.79
C GLN A 64 -21.63 -10.18 -6.25
N LYS A 65 -22.64 -10.93 -5.81
CA LYS A 65 -22.85 -12.33 -6.23
C LYS A 65 -23.10 -12.47 -7.73
N MET A 66 -23.77 -11.50 -8.34
CA MET A 66 -24.03 -11.49 -9.79
C MET A 66 -22.77 -11.19 -10.62
N LYS A 67 -21.86 -10.40 -10.07
CA LYS A 67 -20.63 -9.97 -10.75
C LYS A 67 -19.39 -10.80 -10.38
N ALA A 68 -19.52 -11.77 -9.47
CA ALA A 68 -18.40 -12.66 -9.11
C ALA A 68 -17.83 -13.38 -10.36
N PRO A 69 -16.49 -13.60 -10.42
CA PRO A 69 -15.50 -13.36 -9.35
C PRO A 69 -15.00 -11.91 -9.22
N GLU A 70 -15.42 -10.98 -10.06
CA GLU A 70 -15.00 -9.57 -9.95
C GLU A 70 -15.59 -8.90 -8.70
N MET A 71 -14.77 -8.12 -7.99
CA MET A 71 -15.26 -7.37 -6.84
C MET A 71 -15.94 -6.07 -7.31
N VAL A 72 -17.16 -5.86 -6.84
CA VAL A 72 -17.88 -4.60 -7.00
C VAL A 72 -17.19 -3.52 -6.18
N THR A 73 -16.96 -2.36 -6.79
CA THR A 73 -16.35 -1.20 -6.13
C THR A 73 -17.42 -0.25 -5.61
N VAL A 74 -17.26 0.24 -4.37
CA VAL A 74 -18.05 1.34 -3.80
C VAL A 74 -17.09 2.47 -3.47
N LYS A 75 -17.09 3.52 -4.28
CA LYS A 75 -16.19 4.67 -4.12
C LYS A 75 -16.85 5.86 -3.42
N ASN A 76 -16.03 6.78 -2.93
CA ASN A 76 -16.45 8.04 -2.29
C ASN A 76 -17.33 7.83 -1.04
N VAL A 77 -17.10 6.78 -0.30
CA VAL A 77 -17.94 6.43 0.86
C VAL A 77 -17.68 7.40 2.00
N VAL A 78 -18.72 8.10 2.46
CA VAL A 78 -18.63 8.99 3.63
C VAL A 78 -18.40 8.18 4.90
N ARG A 79 -17.69 8.78 5.88
CA ARG A 79 -17.22 8.09 7.09
C ARG A 79 -18.30 7.25 7.78
N GLY A 80 -19.47 7.83 8.09
CA GLY A 80 -20.52 7.09 8.80
C GLY A 80 -21.07 5.87 8.07
N VAL A 81 -21.08 5.88 6.72
CA VAL A 81 -21.44 4.72 5.90
C VAL A 81 -20.29 3.72 5.82
N TYR A 82 -19.06 4.21 5.78
CA TYR A 82 -17.87 3.35 5.81
C TYR A 82 -17.79 2.55 7.11
N ASP A 83 -18.04 3.18 8.26
CA ASP A 83 -18.04 2.51 9.56
C ASP A 83 -19.08 1.36 9.60
N VAL A 84 -20.24 1.53 8.93
CA VAL A 84 -21.24 0.45 8.78
C VAL A 84 -20.67 -0.70 7.93
N PHE A 85 -20.00 -0.42 6.82
CA PHE A 85 -19.39 -1.47 5.99
C PHE A 85 -18.30 -2.23 6.76
N GLU A 86 -17.48 -1.54 7.51
CA GLU A 86 -16.40 -2.12 8.31
C GLU A 86 -16.95 -3.01 9.42
N MET A 87 -17.89 -2.50 10.23
CA MET A 87 -18.54 -3.25 11.31
C MET A 87 -19.30 -4.50 10.85
N THR A 88 -19.82 -4.46 9.62
CA THR A 88 -20.57 -5.59 9.04
C THR A 88 -19.70 -6.53 8.20
N GLY A 89 -18.39 -6.27 8.09
CA GLY A 89 -17.44 -7.09 7.32
C GLY A 89 -17.55 -6.92 5.80
N PHE A 90 -18.30 -5.95 5.30
CA PHE A 90 -18.45 -5.72 3.86
C PHE A 90 -17.17 -5.25 3.18
N THR A 91 -16.24 -4.68 3.92
CA THR A 91 -14.89 -4.33 3.42
C THR A 91 -14.08 -5.54 2.94
N ASN A 92 -14.45 -6.75 3.38
CA ASN A 92 -13.85 -8.01 2.91
C ASN A 92 -14.59 -8.61 1.68
N ILE A 93 -15.76 -8.07 1.33
CA ILE A 93 -16.64 -8.61 0.27
C ILE A 93 -16.65 -7.69 -0.94
N LEU A 94 -16.56 -6.39 -0.72
CA LEU A 94 -16.60 -5.33 -1.72
C LEU A 94 -15.31 -4.50 -1.65
N ASN A 95 -14.91 -3.93 -2.79
CA ASN A 95 -13.83 -2.95 -2.82
C ASN A 95 -14.38 -1.57 -2.36
N ILE A 96 -14.30 -1.30 -1.05
CA ILE A 96 -14.84 -0.07 -0.45
C ILE A 96 -13.75 1.00 -0.36
N ARG A 97 -14.00 2.16 -0.98
CA ARG A 97 -13.07 3.31 -0.97
C ARG A 97 -13.72 4.51 -0.29
N LYS A 98 -13.05 5.05 0.73
CA LYS A 98 -13.51 6.26 1.44
C LYS A 98 -13.53 7.47 0.50
N ASN A 99 -14.35 8.46 0.86
CA ASN A 99 -14.30 9.78 0.22
C ASN A 99 -12.95 10.44 0.53
N ILE A 100 -12.25 10.87 -0.52
CA ILE A 100 -10.92 11.46 -0.40
C ILE A 100 -11.07 12.93 0.00
N ARG A 101 -10.49 13.28 1.17
CA ARG A 101 -10.48 14.64 1.68
C ARG A 101 -9.50 15.49 0.89
N LYS A 102 -9.94 16.67 0.45
CA LYS A 102 -9.07 17.67 -0.17
C LYS A 102 -8.34 18.48 0.90
N ILE A 103 -7.06 18.64 0.71
CA ILE A 103 -6.17 19.45 1.57
C ILE A 103 -5.29 20.35 0.72
N SER A 104 -4.63 21.35 1.35
CA SER A 104 -3.48 22.04 0.79
C SER A 104 -2.23 21.74 1.61
N VAL A 105 -1.09 21.66 0.94
CA VAL A 105 0.23 21.56 1.55
C VAL A 105 1.02 22.87 1.41
N ASP A 106 0.38 23.94 0.94
CA ASP A 106 1.01 25.25 0.75
C ASP A 106 1.45 25.83 2.10
N GLY A 107 2.69 26.28 2.17
CA GLY A 107 3.28 26.87 3.37
C GLY A 107 3.80 25.85 4.41
N PHE A 108 3.69 24.56 4.15
CA PHE A 108 4.29 23.52 4.99
C PHE A 108 5.69 23.13 4.53
N ASP A 109 6.53 22.78 5.48
CA ASP A 109 7.93 22.39 5.23
C ASP A 109 8.03 21.04 4.53
N VAL A 110 8.88 20.96 3.51
CA VAL A 110 9.30 19.71 2.90
C VAL A 110 10.38 19.08 3.75
N ILE A 111 10.11 17.91 4.30
CA ILE A 111 11.05 17.15 5.15
C ILE A 111 11.63 15.92 4.47
N GLY A 112 11.13 15.56 3.27
CA GLY A 112 11.66 14.46 2.47
C GLY A 112 11.25 14.57 1.01
N GLN A 113 12.14 14.14 0.11
CA GLN A 113 11.87 14.12 -1.32
C GLN A 113 12.44 12.86 -1.94
N GLY A 114 11.55 11.99 -2.44
CA GLY A 114 11.88 10.74 -3.11
C GLY A 114 11.60 10.78 -4.62
N GLN A 115 11.83 9.63 -5.26
CA GLN A 115 11.54 9.48 -6.69
C GLN A 115 10.03 9.59 -6.99
N SER A 116 9.18 8.99 -6.15
CA SER A 116 7.73 8.88 -6.37
C SER A 116 6.90 9.87 -5.54
N SER A 117 7.47 10.53 -4.54
CA SER A 117 6.73 11.36 -3.58
C SER A 117 7.55 12.47 -2.97
N THR A 118 6.84 13.45 -2.37
CA THR A 118 7.38 14.49 -1.52
C THR A 118 6.67 14.43 -0.18
N VAL A 119 7.41 14.57 0.92
CA VAL A 119 6.89 14.48 2.29
C VAL A 119 6.85 15.87 2.91
N TYR A 120 5.66 16.26 3.37
CA TYR A 120 5.39 17.54 4.01
C TYR A 120 5.07 17.35 5.48
N ARG A 121 5.65 18.17 6.37
CA ARG A 121 5.26 18.24 7.76
C ARG A 121 4.05 19.17 7.89
N VAL A 122 2.87 18.59 8.13
CA VAL A 122 1.61 19.36 8.19
C VAL A 122 1.08 19.57 9.61
N GLY A 123 1.81 19.08 10.61
CA GLY A 123 1.51 19.21 12.04
C GLY A 123 2.66 18.71 12.88
N ASP A 124 2.48 18.75 14.21
CA ASP A 124 3.52 18.27 15.12
C ASP A 124 3.70 16.75 15.00
N ASP A 125 2.59 16.02 14.89
CA ASP A 125 2.58 14.56 14.88
C ASP A 125 2.16 13.96 13.51
N ILE A 126 2.08 14.78 12.45
CA ILE A 126 1.46 14.37 11.19
C ILE A 126 2.27 14.85 9.99
N ILE A 127 2.49 13.92 9.05
CA ILE A 127 3.04 14.20 7.73
C ILE A 127 2.06 13.83 6.61
N VAL A 128 2.24 14.45 5.46
CA VAL A 128 1.60 14.08 4.20
C VAL A 128 2.68 13.63 3.22
N LYS A 129 2.64 12.37 2.82
CA LYS A 129 3.41 11.83 1.69
C LYS A 129 2.58 12.07 0.43
N LEU A 130 2.90 13.12 -0.32
CA LEU A 130 2.23 13.51 -1.56
C LEU A 130 2.93 12.83 -2.74
N TYR A 131 2.20 11.98 -3.48
CA TYR A 131 2.75 11.23 -4.60
C TYR A 131 2.79 12.09 -5.88
N LYS A 132 3.81 11.88 -6.69
CA LYS A 132 3.96 12.56 -7.97
C LYS A 132 2.88 12.10 -8.96
N GLU A 133 2.64 12.95 -9.95
CA GLU A 133 1.75 12.62 -11.06
C GLU A 133 2.15 11.29 -11.73
N GLY A 134 1.16 10.47 -12.05
CA GLY A 134 1.35 9.15 -12.66
C GLY A 134 1.49 7.99 -11.69
N VAL A 135 1.61 8.23 -10.37
CA VAL A 135 1.51 7.14 -9.39
C VAL A 135 0.06 6.65 -9.29
N PRO A 136 -0.22 5.36 -9.59
CA PRO A 136 -1.57 4.84 -9.55
C PRO A 136 -2.17 4.91 -8.14
N LEU A 137 -3.43 5.32 -8.04
CA LEU A 137 -4.16 5.43 -6.77
C LEU A 137 -4.19 4.09 -6.01
N GLU A 138 -4.25 2.97 -6.73
CA GLU A 138 -4.20 1.62 -6.19
C GLU A 138 -2.91 1.35 -5.41
N LYS A 139 -1.77 1.85 -5.87
CA LYS A 139 -0.49 1.73 -5.17
C LYS A 139 -0.48 2.50 -3.84
N ILE A 140 -1.12 3.67 -3.82
CA ILE A 140 -1.24 4.48 -2.61
C ILE A 140 -2.14 3.78 -1.58
N TYR A 141 -3.27 3.24 -2.01
CA TYR A 141 -4.12 2.40 -1.15
C TYR A 141 -3.38 1.18 -0.63
N GLN A 142 -2.58 0.54 -1.47
CA GLN A 142 -1.77 -0.62 -1.10
C GLN A 142 -0.75 -0.26 -0.01
N GLU A 143 -0.03 0.85 -0.14
CA GLU A 143 0.94 1.30 0.87
C GLU A 143 0.24 1.60 2.22
N ILE A 144 -0.91 2.29 2.19
CA ILE A 144 -1.73 2.55 3.39
C ILE A 144 -2.16 1.24 4.06
N ASP A 145 -2.64 0.27 3.29
CA ASP A 145 -3.08 -1.03 3.80
C ASP A 145 -1.90 -1.85 4.35
N TYR A 146 -0.78 -1.86 3.64
CA TYR A 146 0.42 -2.57 4.05
C TYR A 146 1.04 -2.00 5.34
N SER A 147 1.09 -0.66 5.49
CA SER A 147 1.52 -0.02 6.72
C SER A 147 0.68 -0.46 7.91
N LYS A 148 -0.67 -0.47 7.78
CA LYS A 148 -1.58 -0.94 8.82
C LYS A 148 -1.38 -2.42 9.17
N LYS A 149 -1.24 -3.26 8.16
CA LYS A 149 -1.02 -4.70 8.33
C LYS A 149 0.33 -4.99 8.99
N ALA A 150 1.38 -4.28 8.60
CA ALA A 150 2.70 -4.38 9.22
C ALA A 150 2.65 -3.99 10.70
N PHE A 151 1.97 -2.88 11.03
CA PHE A 151 1.76 -2.46 12.42
C PHE A 151 1.01 -3.52 13.23
N LEU A 152 -0.09 -4.07 12.70
CA LEU A 152 -0.87 -5.14 13.36
C LEU A 152 -0.07 -6.43 13.51
N ALA A 153 0.89 -6.70 12.62
CA ALA A 153 1.84 -7.81 12.76
C ALA A 153 2.91 -7.56 13.83
N GLY A 154 2.92 -6.37 14.44
CA GLY A 154 3.90 -5.97 15.45
C GLY A 154 5.23 -5.53 14.87
N ILE A 155 5.24 -5.01 13.64
CA ILE A 155 6.40 -4.31 13.08
C ILE A 155 6.34 -2.85 13.55
N PRO A 156 7.42 -2.30 14.11
CA PRO A 156 7.48 -0.90 14.47
C PRO A 156 7.50 -0.04 13.20
N THR A 157 6.37 0.51 12.82
CA THR A 157 6.21 1.33 11.61
C THR A 157 5.29 2.51 11.86
N ALA A 158 5.49 3.60 11.11
CA ALA A 158 4.61 4.76 11.14
C ALA A 158 3.18 4.39 10.71
N ILE A 159 2.19 4.83 11.48
CA ILE A 159 0.78 4.52 11.22
C ILE A 159 0.26 5.40 10.08
N SER A 160 -0.40 4.79 9.12
CA SER A 160 -1.14 5.50 8.08
C SER A 160 -2.57 5.79 8.56
N PHE A 161 -3.01 7.06 8.42
CA PHE A 161 -4.34 7.48 8.86
C PHE A 161 -5.36 7.51 7.73
N ASP A 162 -5.06 8.20 6.63
CA ASP A 162 -6.03 8.45 5.58
C ASP A 162 -5.38 8.77 4.23
N LEU A 163 -6.19 8.71 3.16
CA LEU A 163 -5.85 9.18 1.83
C LEU A 163 -6.38 10.61 1.66
N VAL A 164 -5.61 11.46 0.97
CA VAL A 164 -5.96 12.85 0.69
C VAL A 164 -5.68 13.21 -0.76
N GLU A 165 -6.34 14.26 -1.23
CA GLU A 165 -6.09 14.90 -2.53
C GLU A 165 -5.56 16.32 -2.30
N CYS A 166 -4.50 16.68 -3.00
CA CYS A 166 -3.94 18.03 -3.00
C CYS A 166 -3.67 18.45 -4.45
N ASN A 167 -4.41 19.46 -4.94
CA ASN A 167 -4.25 20.02 -6.29
C ASN A 167 -4.23 18.99 -7.42
N GLY A 168 -5.05 17.93 -7.30
CA GLY A 168 -5.13 16.85 -8.30
C GLY A 168 -4.13 15.71 -8.10
N ALA A 169 -3.15 15.86 -7.22
CA ALA A 169 -2.28 14.78 -6.77
C ALA A 169 -2.86 14.09 -5.54
N TYR A 170 -2.57 12.81 -5.35
CA TYR A 170 -3.00 12.06 -4.18
C TYR A 170 -1.87 11.96 -3.16
N GLY A 171 -2.23 11.95 -1.87
CA GLY A 171 -1.30 11.78 -0.76
C GLY A 171 -1.84 10.85 0.30
N ALA A 172 -0.94 10.33 1.12
CA ALA A 172 -1.28 9.58 2.31
C ALA A 172 -0.82 10.34 3.56
N ILE A 173 -1.68 10.39 4.58
CA ILE A 173 -1.35 10.96 5.88
C ILE A 173 -0.73 9.84 6.72
N PHE A 174 0.45 10.13 7.28
CA PHE A 174 1.14 9.24 8.20
C PHE A 174 1.42 9.95 9.52
N GLU A 175 1.67 9.14 10.54
CA GLU A 175 2.29 9.58 11.77
C GLU A 175 3.67 10.18 11.49
N MET A 176 3.98 11.30 12.12
CA MET A 176 5.32 11.87 12.14
C MET A 176 6.17 11.09 13.13
N VAL A 177 7.28 10.53 12.68
CA VAL A 177 8.31 9.99 13.58
C VAL A 177 9.16 11.17 14.05
N ASP A 178 8.71 11.81 15.14
CA ASP A 178 9.29 13.06 15.62
C ASP A 178 10.65 12.84 16.29
N HIS A 179 11.53 13.85 16.20
CA HIS A 179 12.91 13.79 16.74
C HIS A 179 13.71 12.55 16.26
N ALA A 180 13.33 11.97 15.12
CA ALA A 180 14.02 10.85 14.53
C ALA A 180 14.85 11.28 13.33
N ASP A 181 15.94 10.57 13.11
CA ASP A 181 16.68 10.64 11.86
C ASP A 181 16.86 9.24 11.27
N THR A 182 17.28 9.16 10.03
CA THR A 182 17.53 7.85 9.42
C THR A 182 18.69 7.14 10.12
N VAL A 183 18.62 5.82 10.22
CA VAL A 183 19.75 5.01 10.73
C VAL A 183 21.05 5.35 10.00
N GLY A 184 20.98 5.62 8.69
CA GLY A 184 22.15 6.02 7.90
C GLY A 184 22.81 7.31 8.39
N HIS A 185 22.00 8.31 8.76
CA HIS A 185 22.50 9.57 9.32
C HIS A 185 23.04 9.35 10.74
N GLU A 186 22.29 8.64 11.58
CA GLU A 186 22.67 8.37 12.98
C GLU A 186 24.00 7.62 13.10
N LEU A 187 24.25 6.61 12.25
CA LEU A 187 25.52 5.89 12.18
C LEU A 187 26.70 6.81 11.84
N THR A 188 26.44 7.89 11.09
CA THR A 188 27.46 8.88 10.75
C THR A 188 27.65 9.92 11.85
N ALA A 189 26.56 10.37 12.45
CA ALA A 189 26.55 11.39 13.50
C ALA A 189 27.06 10.85 14.85
N ARG A 190 26.82 9.56 15.13
CA ARG A 190 27.16 8.90 16.41
C ARG A 190 28.00 7.61 16.18
N PRO A 191 29.26 7.75 15.71
CA PRO A 191 30.10 6.58 15.41
C PRO A 191 30.42 5.72 16.64
N ASP A 192 30.40 6.29 17.84
CA ASP A 192 30.64 5.57 19.09
C ASP A 192 29.46 4.66 19.47
N GLU A 193 28.27 4.91 18.94
CA GLU A 193 27.06 4.09 19.14
C GLU A 193 26.79 3.11 17.98
N PHE A 194 27.72 3.01 17.04
CA PHE A 194 27.54 2.20 15.81
C PHE A 194 27.01 0.80 16.08
N ASP A 195 27.66 0.07 17.00
CA ASP A 195 27.28 -1.33 17.29
C ASP A 195 25.86 -1.41 17.88
N THR A 196 25.50 -0.50 18.77
CA THR A 196 24.16 -0.43 19.40
C THR A 196 23.06 -0.17 18.36
N ILE A 197 23.27 0.81 17.48
CA ILE A 197 22.32 1.16 16.42
C ILE A 197 22.19 0.00 15.44
N MET A 198 23.32 -0.63 15.04
CA MET A 198 23.33 -1.77 14.14
C MET A 198 22.67 -3.02 14.72
N GLU A 199 22.85 -3.29 16.01
CA GLU A 199 22.15 -4.39 16.67
C GLU A 199 20.63 -4.22 16.58
N LYS A 200 20.10 -3.04 16.82
CA LYS A 200 18.68 -2.73 16.71
C LYS A 200 18.17 -2.81 15.26
N PHE A 201 18.95 -2.26 14.33
CA PHE A 201 18.64 -2.37 12.89
C PHE A 201 18.53 -3.83 12.45
N VAL A 202 19.49 -4.67 12.81
CA VAL A 202 19.47 -6.10 12.49
C VAL A 202 18.39 -6.86 13.26
N ALA A 203 18.10 -6.50 14.51
CA ALA A 203 17.02 -7.11 15.29
C ALA A 203 15.65 -6.83 14.66
N THR A 204 15.42 -5.60 14.18
CA THR A 204 14.18 -5.25 13.46
C THR A 204 14.05 -5.99 12.13
N TYR A 205 15.14 -6.11 11.36
CA TYR A 205 15.19 -6.94 10.17
C TYR A 205 14.76 -8.39 10.47
N LYS A 206 15.32 -9.00 11.52
CA LYS A 206 14.96 -10.36 11.96
C LYS A 206 13.49 -10.43 12.41
N THR A 207 13.00 -9.39 13.07
CA THR A 207 11.60 -9.31 13.51
C THR A 207 10.65 -9.34 12.32
N ILE A 208 10.90 -8.56 11.26
CA ILE A 208 10.10 -8.58 10.03
C ILE A 208 10.08 -10.01 9.45
N HIS A 209 11.23 -10.63 9.31
CA HIS A 209 11.36 -11.96 8.72
C HIS A 209 10.89 -13.12 9.63
N SER A 210 10.58 -12.85 10.89
CA SER A 210 9.94 -13.83 11.80
C SER A 210 8.43 -13.91 11.65
N LYS A 211 7.81 -12.91 10.98
CA LYS A 211 6.35 -12.84 10.84
C LYS A 211 5.87 -13.70 9.70
N SER A 212 4.96 -14.65 10.00
CA SER A 212 4.19 -15.35 8.99
C SER A 212 2.95 -14.53 8.63
N ILE A 213 2.68 -14.42 7.34
CA ILE A 213 1.54 -13.66 6.82
C ILE A 213 0.48 -14.55 6.15
N GLU A 214 0.54 -15.86 6.35
CA GLU A 214 -0.42 -16.84 5.79
C GLU A 214 -1.87 -16.46 6.05
N ASN A 215 -2.16 -15.89 7.22
CA ASN A 215 -3.53 -15.53 7.63
C ASN A 215 -3.86 -14.05 7.46
N MET A 216 -2.94 -13.24 6.92
CA MET A 216 -3.12 -11.79 6.85
C MET A 216 -3.64 -11.29 5.50
N GLY A 217 -3.95 -12.12 4.55
CA GLY A 217 -4.55 -11.77 3.25
C GLY A 217 -4.09 -10.45 2.58
N GLY A 218 -4.09 -10.41 1.26
CA GLY A 218 -3.84 -9.17 0.51
C GLY A 218 -2.39 -8.78 0.28
N PHE A 219 -1.39 -9.50 0.84
CA PHE A 219 0.00 -9.33 0.45
C PHE A 219 0.30 -10.06 -0.86
N VAL A 220 1.21 -9.48 -1.64
CA VAL A 220 1.66 -10.08 -2.91
C VAL A 220 2.84 -11.02 -2.70
N SER A 221 2.92 -12.06 -3.53
CA SER A 221 4.13 -12.87 -3.63
C SER A 221 5.26 -12.05 -4.26
N ILE A 222 6.41 -12.03 -3.62
CA ILE A 222 7.58 -11.35 -4.18
C ILE A 222 8.07 -12.04 -5.46
N LYS A 223 7.95 -13.36 -5.54
CA LYS A 223 8.23 -14.07 -6.80
C LYS A 223 7.33 -13.63 -7.95
N ASP A 224 6.03 -13.46 -7.68
CA ASP A 224 5.10 -12.98 -8.71
C ASP A 224 5.43 -11.55 -9.12
N THR A 225 5.81 -10.70 -8.16
CA THR A 225 6.24 -9.34 -8.43
C THR A 225 7.49 -9.31 -9.31
N TRP A 226 8.50 -10.13 -8.99
CA TRP A 226 9.73 -10.23 -9.79
C TRP A 226 9.48 -10.81 -11.19
N ASN A 227 8.62 -11.82 -11.31
CA ASN A 227 8.26 -12.37 -12.61
C ASN A 227 7.59 -11.32 -13.49
N LYS A 228 6.63 -10.55 -12.94
CA LYS A 228 5.98 -9.44 -13.66
C LYS A 228 6.97 -8.35 -14.05
N TRP A 229 7.91 -8.03 -13.17
CA TRP A 229 8.97 -7.06 -13.46
C TRP A 229 9.88 -7.56 -14.60
N ALA A 230 10.31 -8.83 -14.56
CA ALA A 230 11.11 -9.43 -15.62
C ALA A 230 10.39 -9.40 -16.99
N ASP A 231 9.08 -9.71 -17.01
CA ASP A 231 8.26 -9.60 -18.22
C ASP A 231 8.19 -8.15 -18.74
N GLY A 232 8.07 -7.18 -17.83
CA GLY A 232 8.09 -5.75 -18.19
C GLY A 232 9.41 -5.30 -18.78
N MET A 233 10.54 -5.81 -18.25
CA MET A 233 11.87 -5.49 -18.76
C MET A 233 12.13 -6.10 -20.16
N GLU A 234 11.58 -7.30 -20.43
CA GLU A 234 11.59 -7.86 -21.78
C GLU A 234 10.73 -7.04 -22.74
N ALA A 235 9.51 -6.70 -22.32
CA ALA A 235 8.55 -5.96 -23.13
C ALA A 235 9.05 -4.57 -23.54
N ASN A 236 9.85 -3.90 -22.70
CA ASN A 236 10.44 -2.59 -23.00
C ASN A 236 11.82 -2.68 -23.67
N GLY A 237 12.32 -3.91 -23.95
CA GLY A 237 13.58 -4.14 -24.63
C GLY A 237 14.84 -4.00 -23.76
N SER A 238 14.69 -3.88 -22.42
CA SER A 238 15.84 -3.80 -21.49
C SER A 238 16.50 -5.14 -21.29
N PHE A 239 15.73 -6.24 -21.38
CA PHE A 239 16.21 -7.63 -21.33
C PHE A 239 15.86 -8.35 -22.62
N THR A 240 16.75 -9.26 -23.04
CA THR A 240 16.44 -10.25 -24.07
C THR A 240 15.55 -11.35 -23.51
N ARG A 241 14.93 -12.13 -24.37
CA ARG A 241 14.10 -13.29 -23.99
C ARG A 241 14.93 -14.33 -23.21
N GLU A 242 16.18 -14.53 -23.59
CA GLU A 242 17.11 -15.47 -22.93
C GLU A 242 17.46 -14.99 -21.52
N GLU A 243 17.75 -13.70 -21.35
CA GLU A 243 18.03 -13.11 -20.03
C GLU A 243 16.81 -13.18 -19.11
N THR A 244 15.62 -12.88 -19.66
CA THR A 244 14.34 -13.02 -18.91
C THR A 244 14.11 -14.47 -18.48
N ALA A 245 14.32 -15.44 -19.36
CA ALA A 245 14.16 -16.86 -19.05
C ALA A 245 15.14 -17.32 -17.96
N MET A 246 16.40 -16.88 -18.04
CA MET A 246 17.41 -17.17 -17.02
C MET A 246 17.04 -16.57 -15.67
N LEU A 247 16.60 -15.29 -15.64
CA LEU A 247 16.16 -14.63 -14.42
C LEU A 247 14.96 -15.36 -13.79
N LYS A 248 13.96 -15.74 -14.58
CA LYS A 248 12.81 -16.51 -14.10
C LYS A 248 13.19 -17.87 -13.53
N GLN A 249 14.20 -18.55 -14.09
CA GLN A 249 14.74 -19.79 -13.49
C GLN A 249 15.37 -19.52 -12.12
N MET A 250 16.12 -18.42 -11.98
CA MET A 250 16.71 -18.03 -10.69
C MET A 250 15.62 -17.71 -9.66
N ILE A 251 14.58 -16.97 -10.05
CA ILE A 251 13.42 -16.66 -9.19
C ILE A 251 12.70 -17.95 -8.75
N ALA A 252 12.50 -18.89 -9.68
CA ALA A 252 11.85 -20.17 -9.37
C ALA A 252 12.65 -21.01 -8.37
N ALA A 253 13.97 -20.93 -8.41
CA ALA A 253 14.86 -21.66 -7.50
C ALA A 253 14.85 -21.14 -6.06
N VAL A 254 14.37 -19.90 -5.81
CA VAL A 254 14.21 -19.39 -4.45
C VAL A 254 13.12 -20.17 -3.74
N PRO A 255 13.32 -20.70 -2.51
CA PRO A 255 12.28 -21.42 -1.79
C PRO A 255 11.05 -20.56 -1.50
N GLU A 256 9.86 -21.15 -1.56
CA GLU A 256 8.63 -20.50 -1.11
C GLU A 256 8.63 -20.39 0.43
N ARG A 257 8.26 -19.24 0.95
CA ARG A 257 8.03 -19.02 2.38
C ARG A 257 6.90 -18.00 2.59
N PRO A 258 6.00 -18.21 3.56
CA PRO A 258 4.97 -17.25 3.92
C PRO A 258 5.52 -16.16 4.86
N THR A 259 6.76 -15.79 4.70
CA THR A 259 7.47 -14.87 5.58
C THR A 259 7.29 -13.44 5.05
N MET A 260 6.99 -12.49 5.90
CA MET A 260 6.97 -11.08 5.54
C MET A 260 8.36 -10.62 5.13
N VAL A 261 8.45 -9.88 4.04
CA VAL A 261 9.67 -9.25 3.54
C VAL A 261 9.38 -7.80 3.15
N HIS A 262 10.30 -6.90 3.49
CA HIS A 262 10.12 -5.46 3.23
C HIS A 262 10.52 -5.06 1.80
N CYS A 263 11.41 -5.77 1.19
CA CYS A 263 11.97 -5.56 -0.15
C CYS A 263 12.77 -4.27 -0.37
N ASP A 264 12.66 -3.28 0.53
CA ASP A 264 13.44 -2.03 0.49
C ASP A 264 13.97 -1.66 1.89
N TYR A 265 14.41 -2.65 2.66
CA TYR A 265 14.95 -2.45 4.01
C TYR A 265 16.40 -1.99 3.95
N HIS A 266 16.61 -0.68 4.05
CA HIS A 266 17.93 -0.06 4.08
C HIS A 266 17.96 1.11 5.10
N ALA A 267 19.16 1.59 5.42
CA ALA A 267 19.37 2.59 6.46
C ALA A 267 18.66 3.93 6.21
N GLY A 268 18.19 4.22 4.99
CA GLY A 268 17.39 5.39 4.66
C GLY A 268 15.88 5.21 4.89
N ASN A 269 15.39 3.96 4.93
CA ASN A 269 13.98 3.63 5.21
C ASN A 269 13.75 3.14 6.64
N VAL A 270 14.72 3.38 7.51
CA VAL A 270 14.66 3.01 8.92
C VAL A 270 15.04 4.21 9.74
N MET A 271 14.09 4.68 10.56
CA MET A 271 14.28 5.82 11.48
C MET A 271 14.75 5.32 12.83
N TYR A 272 15.59 6.10 13.48
CA TYR A 272 16.04 5.87 14.84
C TYR A 272 15.52 6.99 15.75
N GLN A 273 14.71 6.62 16.73
CA GLN A 273 14.03 7.57 17.61
C GLN A 273 14.08 7.07 19.05
N HIS A 274 14.55 7.87 20.00
CA HIS A 274 14.53 7.54 21.44
C HIS A 274 15.00 6.13 21.74
N ASP A 275 16.06 5.70 21.08
CA ASP A 275 16.64 4.37 21.26
C ASP A 275 15.79 3.21 20.64
N GLU A 276 14.82 3.55 19.82
CA GLU A 276 13.96 2.60 19.11
C GLU A 276 14.10 2.74 17.59
N ILE A 277 13.69 1.70 16.88
CA ILE A 277 13.65 1.64 15.42
C ILE A 277 12.20 1.77 14.95
N VAL A 278 11.97 2.63 13.96
CA VAL A 278 10.71 2.74 13.23
C VAL A 278 10.98 2.56 11.74
N VAL A 279 10.33 1.58 11.12
CA VAL A 279 10.47 1.30 9.68
C VAL A 279 9.46 2.13 8.91
N ILE A 280 9.90 2.76 7.82
CA ILE A 280 9.05 3.57 6.95
C ILE A 280 9.04 3.01 5.53
N ASP A 281 8.13 3.51 4.69
CA ASP A 281 7.98 3.15 3.28
C ASP A 281 7.59 1.68 3.06
N MET A 282 6.37 1.33 3.48
CA MET A 282 5.82 -0.02 3.42
C MET A 282 5.24 -0.40 2.03
N ALA A 283 5.53 0.39 0.98
CA ALA A 283 4.92 0.21 -0.33
C ALA A 283 5.24 -1.16 -0.98
N ASP A 284 6.44 -1.68 -0.75
CA ASP A 284 6.97 -2.86 -1.41
C ASP A 284 6.95 -4.12 -0.53
N ILE A 285 6.28 -4.09 0.62
CA ILE A 285 6.10 -5.27 1.46
C ILE A 285 5.36 -6.38 0.69
N GLY A 286 5.85 -7.60 0.88
CA GLY A 286 5.20 -8.80 0.37
C GLY A 286 5.55 -10.02 1.20
N TYR A 287 5.28 -11.20 0.65
CA TYR A 287 5.73 -12.44 1.26
C TYR A 287 6.70 -13.19 0.36
N GLY A 288 7.67 -13.83 0.99
CA GLY A 288 8.70 -14.59 0.28
C GLY A 288 9.82 -15.06 1.19
N HIS A 289 10.86 -15.57 0.58
CA HIS A 289 12.07 -15.91 1.30
C HIS A 289 12.81 -14.64 1.76
N PRO A 290 13.38 -14.57 2.97
CA PRO A 290 14.10 -13.38 3.48
C PRO A 290 15.22 -12.86 2.56
N ILE A 291 15.82 -13.71 1.73
CA ILE A 291 16.79 -13.30 0.71
C ILE A 291 16.21 -12.28 -0.27
N SER A 292 14.89 -12.25 -0.43
CA SER A 292 14.18 -11.33 -1.32
C SER A 292 14.40 -9.86 -0.96
N THR A 293 14.60 -9.55 0.31
CA THR A 293 14.91 -8.19 0.76
C THR A 293 16.22 -7.66 0.17
N TRP A 294 17.19 -8.53 -0.05
CA TRP A 294 18.50 -8.16 -0.61
C TRP A 294 18.53 -8.08 -2.14
N LEU A 295 17.65 -8.83 -2.80
CA LEU A 295 17.60 -8.87 -4.27
C LEU A 295 16.77 -7.72 -4.85
N ALA A 296 15.96 -7.06 -4.03
CA ALA A 296 15.16 -5.92 -4.44
C ALA A 296 15.95 -4.58 -4.52
N VAL A 297 17.25 -4.59 -4.29
CA VAL A 297 18.13 -3.40 -4.35
C VAL A 297 18.89 -3.28 -5.71
N PRO A 298 18.23 -3.25 -6.88
CA PRO A 298 18.90 -2.94 -8.14
C PRO A 298 18.85 -1.43 -8.48
N SER A 299 18.24 -0.59 -7.65
CA SER A 299 18.00 0.82 -8.01
C SER A 299 19.04 1.80 -7.49
N MET A 300 20.03 1.38 -6.72
CA MET A 300 21.15 2.26 -6.40
C MET A 300 22.27 2.10 -7.44
N PRO A 301 22.63 3.16 -8.19
CA PRO A 301 23.84 3.12 -8.99
C PRO A 301 25.03 2.85 -8.07
N VAL A 302 25.88 1.89 -8.45
CA VAL A 302 27.08 1.47 -7.69
C VAL A 302 28.01 2.64 -7.34
N THR A 303 27.83 3.78 -7.96
CA THR A 303 28.56 5.03 -7.73
C THR A 303 28.13 5.80 -6.47
N ALA A 304 26.99 5.43 -5.83
CA ALA A 304 26.51 6.11 -4.61
C ALA A 304 26.99 5.45 -3.31
N ILE A 305 27.72 4.34 -3.39
CA ILE A 305 28.32 3.70 -2.21
C ILE A 305 29.58 4.46 -1.86
N SER A 306 29.50 5.37 -0.88
CA SER A 306 30.65 6.04 -0.33
C SER A 306 31.62 5.03 0.32
N GLN A 307 32.87 5.42 0.59
CA GLN A 307 33.84 4.50 1.23
C GLN A 307 33.36 4.00 2.61
N SER A 308 32.48 4.73 3.30
CA SER A 308 31.82 4.31 4.54
C SER A 308 30.88 3.10 4.35
N ASP A 309 30.22 3.00 3.20
CA ASP A 309 29.26 1.91 2.91
C ASP A 309 29.93 0.58 2.63
N ARG A 310 31.23 0.55 2.30
CA ARG A 310 31.99 -0.70 2.10
C ARG A 310 32.11 -1.55 3.36
N ARG A 311 31.91 -0.97 4.55
CA ARG A 311 31.88 -1.73 5.80
C ARG A 311 30.61 -2.56 5.95
N PHE A 312 29.50 -2.14 5.34
CA PHE A 312 28.24 -2.87 5.35
C PHE A 312 28.29 -4.21 4.59
N THR A 313 29.05 -4.27 3.51
CA THR A 313 29.17 -5.51 2.72
C THR A 313 30.02 -6.58 3.38
N ALA A 314 30.86 -6.25 4.35
CA ALA A 314 31.73 -7.20 5.04
C ALA A 314 31.00 -7.97 6.17
N CYS A 315 29.92 -7.42 6.75
CA CYS A 315 29.14 -8.06 7.81
C CYS A 315 28.09 -9.07 7.30
N ALA A 316 27.82 -9.09 5.99
CA ALA A 316 26.80 -9.95 5.35
C ALA A 316 27.33 -11.28 4.81
N ARG A 317 28.56 -11.68 5.13
CA ARG A 317 29.02 -13.03 4.79
C ARG A 317 28.47 -14.02 5.82
N PRO A 318 27.64 -15.00 5.40
CA PRO A 318 27.29 -16.10 6.29
C PRO A 318 28.57 -16.87 6.61
N THR A 319 28.95 -16.93 7.88
CA THR A 319 29.83 -17.99 8.36
C THR A 319 29.07 -19.31 8.19
N CYS A 320 29.66 -20.22 7.44
CA CYS A 320 29.21 -21.59 7.24
C CYS A 320 28.88 -22.31 8.55
#